data_330236c30fdde746a9a9fab9c477de43
#
_entry.id   330236c30fdde746a9a9fab9c477de43
#
_cell.length_a   1.000
_cell.length_b   1.000
_cell.length_c   1.000
_cell.angle_alpha   90.00
_cell.angle_beta   90.00
_cell.angle_gamma   90.00
#
_symmetry.space_group_name_H-M   'P 1'
#
loop_
_entity.id
_entity.type
_entity.pdbx_description
1 polymer ?
#
loop_
_entity_poly.entity_id
_entity_poly.type
_entity_poly.pdbx_seq_one_letter_code
_entity_poly.pdbx_strand_id
1 'polypeptide(L)'
;FIEGTYGGRNHPNQEEERRRFCEEIVRVSDRGGTVLIPAFANGRTQDIVMMLHKYLPELNVHVDGMGKRIAKIYMDHPNVLKEPDLLKSSWRWSKQVSSKSDRKKALDADCIVSTSGMLDGGPSIWYLNRLKEDRRNSIFFTGYQATGSGGRSLLETGKVPIWKQKVP
;
A
#
# COMPACT_ATOMS: atom_id res chain seq x y z
N PHE A 1 -31.32 5.49 6.26
CA PHE A 1 -30.18 5.48 5.31
C PHE A 1 -29.44 4.16 5.44
N ILE A 2 -29.00 3.59 4.33
CA ILE A 2 -28.24 2.35 4.28
C ILE A 2 -27.11 2.49 3.24
N GLU A 3 -25.94 1.92 3.53
CA GLU A 3 -24.88 1.78 2.56
C GLU A 3 -25.25 0.73 1.53
N GLY A 4 -25.10 1.01 0.23
CA GLY A 4 -25.55 0.15 -0.86
C GLY A 4 -24.57 0.06 -2.03
N THR A 5 -23.29 0.42 -1.84
CA THR A 5 -22.27 0.45 -2.90
C THR A 5 -22.16 -0.88 -3.64
N TYR A 6 -22.31 -1.98 -2.94
CA TYR A 6 -22.29 -3.34 -3.49
C TYR A 6 -23.69 -3.97 -3.66
N GLY A 7 -24.74 -3.18 -3.49
CA GLY A 7 -26.11 -3.64 -3.75
C GLY A 7 -26.25 -4.15 -5.18
N GLY A 8 -26.65 -5.40 -5.32
CA GLY A 8 -26.85 -6.04 -6.63
C GLY A 8 -25.61 -6.64 -7.30
N ARG A 9 -24.46 -6.71 -6.63
CA ARG A 9 -23.29 -7.46 -7.12
C ARG A 9 -22.55 -8.18 -6.00
N ASN A 10 -22.04 -9.37 -6.32
CA ASN A 10 -21.21 -10.14 -5.40
C ASN A 10 -19.76 -9.63 -5.41
N HIS A 11 -19.09 -9.74 -4.27
CA HIS A 11 -17.65 -9.58 -4.22
C HIS A 11 -16.96 -10.74 -4.95
N PRO A 12 -15.81 -10.50 -5.60
CA PRO A 12 -14.95 -11.58 -6.06
C PRO A 12 -14.56 -12.51 -4.91
N ASN A 13 -14.14 -13.74 -5.25
CA ASN A 13 -13.57 -14.63 -4.25
C ASN A 13 -12.33 -14.01 -3.63
N GLN A 14 -12.40 -13.72 -2.33
CA GLN A 14 -11.36 -12.98 -1.63
C GLN A 14 -10.02 -13.73 -1.60
N GLU A 15 -10.04 -15.06 -1.50
CA GLU A 15 -8.82 -15.86 -1.46
C GLU A 15 -8.15 -15.93 -2.83
N GLU A 16 -8.92 -16.03 -3.91
CA GLU A 16 -8.39 -15.99 -5.28
C GLU A 16 -7.76 -14.63 -5.59
N GLU A 17 -8.41 -13.53 -5.17
CA GLU A 17 -7.86 -12.17 -5.35
C GLU A 17 -6.57 -11.97 -4.55
N ARG A 18 -6.50 -12.49 -3.32
CA ARG A 18 -5.27 -12.47 -2.51
C ARG A 18 -4.14 -13.24 -3.18
N ARG A 19 -4.41 -14.45 -3.65
CA ARG A 19 -3.43 -15.29 -4.34
C ARG A 19 -2.90 -14.58 -5.58
N ARG A 20 -3.79 -14.07 -6.44
CA ARG A 20 -3.44 -13.31 -7.64
C ARG A 20 -2.57 -12.09 -7.30
N PHE A 21 -2.95 -11.34 -6.28
CA PHE A 21 -2.20 -10.17 -5.82
C PHE A 21 -0.78 -10.54 -5.37
N CYS A 22 -0.65 -11.61 -4.60
CA CYS A 22 0.65 -12.11 -4.14
C CYS A 22 1.52 -12.61 -5.31
N GLU A 23 0.95 -13.37 -6.24
CA GLU A 23 1.65 -13.85 -7.45
C GLU A 23 2.20 -12.68 -8.29
N GLU A 24 1.42 -11.62 -8.47
CA GLU A 24 1.87 -10.43 -9.22
C GLU A 24 3.00 -9.69 -8.48
N ILE A 25 2.99 -9.63 -7.15
CA ILE A 25 4.09 -9.06 -6.36
C ILE A 25 5.37 -9.87 -6.56
N VAL A 26 5.30 -11.19 -6.46
CA VAL A 26 6.45 -12.08 -6.68
C VAL A 26 7.02 -11.87 -8.08
N ARG A 27 6.20 -11.82 -9.12
CA ARG A 27 6.65 -11.56 -10.50
C ARG A 27 7.43 -10.24 -10.64
N VAL A 28 7.04 -9.22 -9.87
CA VAL A 28 7.75 -7.92 -9.88
C VAL A 28 9.07 -8.03 -9.14
N SER A 29 9.08 -8.68 -7.97
CA SER A 29 10.30 -8.91 -7.17
C SER A 29 11.31 -9.77 -7.93
N ASP A 30 10.88 -10.87 -8.56
CA ASP A 30 11.73 -11.79 -9.32
C ASP A 30 12.48 -11.11 -10.50
N ARG A 31 11.87 -10.08 -11.09
CA ARG A 31 12.55 -9.27 -12.13
C ARG A 31 13.39 -8.11 -11.56
N GLY A 32 13.58 -8.05 -10.24
CA GLY A 32 14.34 -7.01 -9.54
C GLY A 32 13.63 -5.65 -9.52
N GLY A 33 12.30 -5.65 -9.56
CA GLY A 33 11.47 -4.44 -9.44
C GLY A 33 10.91 -4.24 -8.04
N THR A 34 10.43 -3.03 -7.79
CA THR A 34 9.75 -2.63 -6.55
C THR A 34 8.25 -2.42 -6.81
N VAL A 35 7.40 -2.98 -5.95
CA VAL A 35 5.96 -2.71 -5.97
C VAL A 35 5.61 -1.55 -5.05
N LEU A 36 5.08 -0.47 -5.61
CA LEU A 36 4.45 0.59 -4.81
C LEU A 36 2.97 0.26 -4.60
N ILE A 37 2.56 0.22 -3.34
CA ILE A 37 1.17 -0.05 -2.93
C ILE A 37 0.62 1.19 -2.22
N PRO A 38 -0.03 2.11 -2.95
CA PRO A 38 -0.76 3.21 -2.32
C PRO A 38 -1.92 2.67 -1.50
N ALA A 39 -1.94 3.00 -0.21
CA ALA A 39 -2.93 2.48 0.73
C ALA A 39 -3.50 3.59 1.63
N PHE A 40 -4.79 3.46 1.99
CA PHE A 40 -5.37 4.34 2.99
C PHE A 40 -4.74 4.08 4.36
N ALA A 41 -4.56 5.14 5.14
CA ALA A 41 -3.89 5.07 6.44
C ALA A 41 -4.66 4.20 7.43
N ASN A 42 -5.99 4.24 7.37
CA ASN A 42 -6.89 3.53 8.25
C ASN A 42 -7.39 2.23 7.58
N GLY A 43 -7.16 1.10 8.21
CA GLY A 43 -7.58 -0.24 7.80
C GLY A 43 -6.69 -0.82 6.69
N ARG A 44 -6.69 -0.23 5.49
CA ARG A 44 -6.04 -0.81 4.31
C ARG A 44 -4.53 -1.00 4.44
N THR A 45 -3.81 -0.04 5.01
CA THR A 45 -2.36 -0.19 5.26
C THR A 45 -2.08 -1.40 6.14
N GLN A 46 -2.85 -1.58 7.21
CA GLN A 46 -2.70 -2.68 8.16
C GLN A 46 -3.04 -4.03 7.50
N ASP A 47 -4.17 -4.10 6.79
CA ASP A 47 -4.60 -5.31 6.07
C ASP A 47 -3.54 -5.79 5.08
N ILE A 48 -2.97 -4.87 4.27
CA ILE A 48 -1.94 -5.21 3.29
C ILE A 48 -0.68 -5.72 3.97
N VAL A 49 -0.20 -5.07 5.04
CA VAL A 49 1.01 -5.50 5.75
C VAL A 49 0.80 -6.88 6.40
N MET A 50 -0.36 -7.13 7.00
CA MET A 50 -0.71 -8.43 7.57
C MET A 50 -0.78 -9.52 6.50
N MET A 51 -1.39 -9.22 5.35
CA MET A 51 -1.47 -10.15 4.22
C MET A 51 -0.08 -10.47 3.66
N LEU A 52 0.77 -9.46 3.41
CA LEU A 52 2.13 -9.67 2.91
C LEU A 52 2.96 -10.51 3.88
N HIS A 53 2.91 -10.24 5.18
CA HIS A 53 3.60 -11.05 6.18
C HIS A 53 3.12 -12.50 6.21
N LYS A 54 1.82 -12.73 6.05
CA LYS A 54 1.22 -14.06 6.10
C LYS A 54 1.57 -14.92 4.89
N TYR A 55 1.56 -14.33 3.70
CA TYR A 55 1.68 -15.08 2.43
C TYR A 55 3.03 -14.95 1.75
N LEU A 56 3.80 -13.90 2.06
CA LEU A 56 5.10 -13.58 1.44
C LEU A 56 6.11 -13.10 2.51
N PRO A 57 6.38 -13.90 3.55
CA PRO A 57 7.21 -13.49 4.68
C PRO A 57 8.68 -13.22 4.32
N GLU A 58 9.14 -13.68 3.17
CA GLU A 58 10.50 -13.48 2.65
C GLU A 58 10.74 -12.09 2.08
N LEU A 59 9.68 -11.34 1.76
CA LEU A 59 9.80 -10.05 1.11
C LEU A 59 10.33 -8.95 2.05
N ASN A 60 11.13 -8.07 1.49
CA ASN A 60 11.56 -6.84 2.14
C ASN A 60 10.48 -5.76 1.96
N VAL A 61 9.66 -5.55 2.99
CA VAL A 61 8.51 -4.63 2.96
C VAL A 61 8.77 -3.39 3.80
N HIS A 62 8.58 -2.22 3.19
CA HIS A 62 8.68 -0.93 3.87
C HIS A 62 7.32 -0.25 3.98
N VAL A 63 7.07 0.40 5.12
CA VAL A 63 5.81 1.13 5.40
C VAL A 63 6.11 2.59 5.65
N ASP A 64 5.47 3.50 4.88
CA ASP A 64 5.65 4.95 5.03
C ASP A 64 4.33 5.70 5.11
N GLY A 65 4.33 6.81 5.84
CA GLY A 65 3.20 7.71 5.98
C GLY A 65 2.32 7.47 7.21
N MET A 66 1.12 8.01 7.16
CA MET A 66 0.20 8.08 8.31
C MET A 66 -0.27 6.70 8.81
N GLY A 67 -0.27 5.67 7.95
CA GLY A 67 -0.65 4.30 8.32
C GLY A 67 0.11 3.76 9.53
N LYS A 68 1.36 4.22 9.74
CA LYS A 68 2.17 3.87 10.91
C LYS A 68 1.57 4.36 12.24
N ARG A 69 1.05 5.57 12.25
CA ARG A 69 0.41 6.15 13.44
C ARG A 69 -0.90 5.43 13.76
N ILE A 70 -1.68 5.11 12.73
CA ILE A 70 -2.93 4.36 12.88
C ILE A 70 -2.66 2.93 13.39
N ALA A 71 -1.64 2.25 12.85
CA ALA A 71 -1.29 0.92 13.34
C ALA A 71 -0.88 0.92 14.81
N LYS A 72 -0.17 1.97 15.27
CA LYS A 72 0.14 2.11 16.70
C LYS A 72 -1.14 2.21 17.54
N ILE A 73 -2.11 3.04 17.14
CA ILE A 73 -3.40 3.15 17.81
C ILE A 73 -4.11 1.79 17.88
N TYR A 74 -4.11 1.04 16.78
CA TYR A 74 -4.70 -0.30 16.75
C TYR A 74 -4.01 -1.25 17.75
N MET A 75 -2.68 -1.25 17.78
CA MET A 75 -1.91 -2.11 18.70
C MET A 75 -2.09 -1.71 20.18
N ASP A 76 -2.41 -0.44 20.45
CA ASP A 76 -2.75 0.04 21.80
C ASP A 76 -4.18 -0.39 22.23
N HIS A 77 -5.03 -0.87 21.29
CA HIS A 77 -6.40 -1.31 21.54
C HIS A 77 -6.68 -2.73 20.98
N PRO A 78 -5.95 -3.77 21.44
CA PRO A 78 -6.02 -5.11 20.81
C PRO A 78 -7.40 -5.78 20.93
N ASN A 79 -8.19 -5.43 21.91
CA ASN A 79 -9.51 -6.04 22.21
C ASN A 79 -10.58 -5.72 21.15
N VAL A 80 -10.35 -4.74 20.28
CA VAL A 80 -11.29 -4.39 19.20
C VAL A 80 -10.84 -4.95 17.84
N LEU A 81 -9.74 -5.69 17.83
CA LEU A 81 -9.17 -6.28 16.62
C LEU A 81 -9.51 -7.76 16.51
N LYS A 82 -9.71 -8.24 15.29
CA LYS A 82 -9.92 -9.65 15.01
C LYS A 82 -8.63 -10.48 15.19
N GLU A 83 -7.49 -9.94 14.76
CA GLU A 83 -6.20 -10.63 14.74
C GLU A 83 -5.07 -9.72 15.28
N PRO A 84 -5.10 -9.37 16.58
CA PRO A 84 -4.16 -8.41 17.16
C PRO A 84 -2.70 -8.91 17.14
N ASP A 85 -2.48 -10.22 17.36
CA ASP A 85 -1.14 -10.80 17.35
C ASP A 85 -0.53 -10.83 15.94
N LEU A 86 -1.36 -11.10 14.92
CA LEU A 86 -0.92 -11.02 13.53
C LEU A 86 -0.54 -9.59 13.16
N LEU A 87 -1.33 -8.59 13.55
CA LEU A 87 -0.97 -7.19 13.32
C LEU A 87 0.38 -6.86 13.98
N LYS A 88 0.56 -7.23 15.25
CA LYS A 88 1.78 -6.95 16.01
C LYS A 88 3.02 -7.63 15.41
N SER A 89 2.91 -8.89 14.99
CA SER A 89 4.00 -9.62 14.34
C SER A 89 4.33 -9.04 12.97
N SER A 90 3.31 -8.73 12.16
CA SER A 90 3.48 -8.14 10.83
C SER A 90 4.13 -6.76 10.89
N TRP A 91 3.79 -5.99 11.93
CA TRP A 91 4.38 -4.67 12.14
C TRP A 91 5.84 -4.74 12.53
N ARG A 92 6.26 -5.73 13.30
CA ARG A 92 7.67 -5.98 13.63
C ARG A 92 8.48 -6.49 12.44
N TRP A 93 7.85 -7.31 11.61
CA TRP A 93 8.44 -7.86 10.39
C TRP A 93 8.71 -6.78 9.35
N SER A 94 7.76 -5.85 9.12
CA SER A 94 7.90 -4.77 8.16
C SER A 94 8.82 -3.65 8.66
N LYS A 95 9.51 -2.97 7.74
CA LYS A 95 10.42 -1.87 8.05
C LYS A 95 9.69 -0.53 8.05
N GLN A 96 9.73 0.17 9.17
CA GLN A 96 9.07 1.45 9.34
C GLN A 96 9.98 2.60 8.87
N VAL A 97 9.56 3.33 7.83
CA VAL A 97 10.30 4.49 7.33
C VAL A 97 10.13 5.66 8.29
N SER A 98 11.22 6.07 8.95
CA SER A 98 11.20 7.13 9.97
C SER A 98 12.01 8.36 9.57
N SER A 99 12.89 8.24 8.57
CA SER A 99 13.78 9.30 8.13
C SER A 99 13.84 9.42 6.60
N LYS A 100 14.45 10.51 6.12
CA LYS A 100 14.76 10.67 4.68
C LYS A 100 15.73 9.58 4.18
N SER A 101 16.64 9.10 5.05
CA SER A 101 17.55 8.00 4.72
C SER A 101 16.79 6.69 4.56
N ASP A 102 15.86 6.36 5.47
CA ASP A 102 15.05 5.14 5.37
C ASP A 102 14.18 5.18 4.12
N ARG A 103 13.64 6.36 3.77
CA ARG A 103 12.85 6.54 2.55
C ARG A 103 13.66 6.26 1.29
N LYS A 104 14.95 6.60 1.27
CA LYS A 104 15.85 6.25 0.15
C LYS A 104 16.10 4.74 0.10
N LYS A 105 16.36 4.11 1.26
CA LYS A 105 16.57 2.65 1.35
C LYS A 105 15.31 1.86 0.90
N ALA A 106 14.13 2.43 1.13
CA ALA A 106 12.89 1.79 0.71
C ALA A 106 12.74 1.69 -0.82
N LEU A 107 13.49 2.46 -1.61
CA LEU A 107 13.49 2.35 -3.07
C LEU A 107 14.07 1.02 -3.57
N ASP A 108 14.85 0.32 -2.75
CA ASP A 108 15.45 -0.98 -3.04
C ASP A 108 14.67 -2.13 -2.37
N ALA A 109 13.44 -1.86 -1.89
CA ALA A 109 12.56 -2.85 -1.29
C ALA A 109 11.78 -3.63 -2.35
N ASP A 110 11.30 -4.84 -2.02
CA ASP A 110 10.34 -5.56 -2.86
C ASP A 110 8.99 -4.88 -2.89
N CYS A 111 8.53 -4.39 -1.71
CA CYS A 111 7.27 -3.68 -1.58
C CYS A 111 7.37 -2.43 -0.73
N ILE A 112 6.67 -1.37 -1.14
CA ILE A 112 6.47 -0.14 -0.37
C ILE A 112 4.98 0.09 -0.19
N VAL A 113 4.49 -0.04 1.04
CA VAL A 113 3.11 0.31 1.40
C VAL A 113 3.10 1.75 1.91
N SER A 114 2.41 2.65 1.21
CA SER A 114 2.53 4.08 1.49
C SER A 114 1.22 4.85 1.33
N THR A 115 1.02 5.88 2.16
CA THR A 115 -0.12 6.80 2.04
C THR A 115 0.24 8.01 1.14
N SER A 116 -0.68 8.62 0.39
CA SER A 116 -2.11 8.38 0.33
C SER A 116 -2.48 7.28 -0.68
N GLY A 117 -3.62 6.63 -0.42
CA GLY A 117 -4.13 5.53 -1.23
C GLY A 117 -4.67 5.93 -2.61
N MET A 118 -4.93 7.22 -2.86
CA MET A 118 -5.42 7.76 -4.13
C MET A 118 -4.40 8.61 -4.89
N LEU A 119 -3.13 8.63 -4.45
CA LEU A 119 -2.06 9.45 -5.05
C LEU A 119 -2.37 10.96 -5.07
N ASP A 120 -3.10 11.46 -4.07
CA ASP A 120 -3.41 12.89 -3.97
C ASP A 120 -2.39 13.66 -3.12
N GLY A 121 -1.32 12.99 -2.69
CA GLY A 121 -0.25 13.58 -1.87
C GLY A 121 0.48 12.55 -1.03
N GLY A 122 1.25 13.06 -0.07
CA GLY A 122 1.98 12.21 0.87
C GLY A 122 3.17 11.48 0.25
N PRO A 123 3.76 10.53 1.00
CA PRO A 123 4.95 9.82 0.54
C PRO A 123 4.72 8.94 -0.70
N SER A 124 3.49 8.48 -0.98
CA SER A 124 3.20 7.68 -2.17
C SER A 124 3.57 8.40 -3.48
N ILE A 125 3.32 9.71 -3.58
CA ILE A 125 3.73 10.53 -4.73
C ILE A 125 5.25 10.65 -4.81
N TRP A 126 5.93 10.77 -3.67
CA TRP A 126 7.38 10.84 -3.64
C TRP A 126 8.03 9.56 -4.17
N TYR A 127 7.50 8.38 -3.81
CA TYR A 127 7.93 7.09 -4.33
C TYR A 127 7.60 6.93 -5.81
N LEU A 128 6.35 7.23 -6.21
CA LEU A 128 5.94 7.12 -7.60
C LEU A 128 6.87 7.90 -8.53
N ASN A 129 7.23 9.15 -8.17
CA ASN A 129 8.12 9.99 -8.98
C ASN A 129 9.54 9.42 -9.16
N ARG A 130 9.98 8.49 -8.31
CA ARG A 130 11.30 7.85 -8.38
C ARG A 130 11.27 6.47 -9.01
N LEU A 131 10.15 5.77 -8.87
CA LEU A 131 10.01 4.41 -9.38
C LEU A 131 9.49 4.36 -10.82
N LYS A 132 8.84 5.39 -11.31
CA LYS A 132 8.11 5.44 -12.59
C LYS A 132 8.98 5.23 -13.84
N GLU A 133 10.26 5.54 -13.79
CA GLU A 133 11.15 5.45 -14.95
C GLU A 133 11.70 4.03 -15.17
N ASP A 134 11.69 3.19 -14.14
CA ASP A 134 12.14 1.81 -14.25
C ASP A 134 10.95 0.87 -14.51
N ARG A 135 10.90 0.28 -15.69
CA ARG A 135 9.82 -0.62 -16.14
C ARG A 135 9.73 -1.92 -15.35
N ARG A 136 10.72 -2.26 -14.53
CA ARG A 136 10.65 -3.39 -13.61
C ARG A 136 9.68 -3.13 -12.48
N ASN A 137 9.52 -1.88 -12.09
CA ASN A 137 8.63 -1.47 -11.01
C ASN A 137 7.14 -1.54 -11.42
N SER A 138 6.30 -1.65 -10.42
CA SER A 138 4.85 -1.64 -10.61
C SER A 138 4.13 -0.86 -9.52
N ILE A 139 2.93 -0.39 -9.80
CA ILE A 139 2.03 0.22 -8.83
C ILE A 139 0.76 -0.61 -8.74
N PHE A 140 0.34 -0.98 -7.51
CA PHE A 140 -0.84 -1.78 -7.27
C PHE A 140 -1.84 -1.02 -6.40
N PHE A 141 -2.99 -0.70 -6.97
CA PHE A 141 -4.08 -0.08 -6.22
C PHE A 141 -4.91 -1.14 -5.50
N THR A 142 -5.12 -0.95 -4.22
CA THR A 142 -5.85 -1.86 -3.32
C THR A 142 -7.17 -1.30 -2.83
N GLY A 143 -7.64 -0.21 -3.43
CA GLY A 143 -8.88 0.45 -3.06
C GLY A 143 -9.44 1.30 -4.20
N TYR A 144 -10.67 1.76 -3.99
CA TYR A 144 -11.36 2.63 -4.93
C TYR A 144 -10.55 3.92 -5.20
N GLN A 145 -10.55 4.33 -6.46
CA GLN A 145 -9.93 5.57 -6.92
C GLN A 145 -11.04 6.54 -7.34
N ALA A 146 -11.25 7.59 -6.54
CA ALA A 146 -12.30 8.57 -6.78
C ALA A 146 -12.04 9.38 -8.05
N THR A 147 -13.12 9.78 -8.71
CA THR A 147 -13.05 10.73 -9.83
C THR A 147 -12.29 12.00 -9.41
N GLY A 148 -11.34 12.43 -10.23
CA GLY A 148 -10.48 13.58 -9.96
C GLY A 148 -9.24 13.29 -9.09
N SER A 149 -9.10 12.05 -8.53
CA SER A 149 -7.88 11.67 -7.80
C SER A 149 -6.71 11.38 -8.74
N GLY A 150 -5.49 11.50 -8.21
CA GLY A 150 -4.26 11.14 -8.94
C GLY A 150 -4.23 9.67 -9.36
N GLY A 151 -4.72 8.77 -8.51
CA GLY A 151 -4.81 7.35 -8.81
C GLY A 151 -5.82 7.04 -9.92
N ARG A 152 -6.97 7.73 -9.95
CA ARG A 152 -7.94 7.60 -11.02
C ARG A 152 -7.38 8.09 -12.35
N SER A 153 -6.71 9.24 -12.35
CA SER A 153 -6.04 9.78 -13.53
C SER A 153 -4.97 8.80 -14.07
N LEU A 154 -4.18 8.19 -13.18
CA LEU A 154 -3.17 7.20 -13.58
C LEU A 154 -3.80 5.99 -14.26
N LEU A 155 -4.90 5.46 -13.73
CA LEU A 155 -5.61 4.31 -14.31
C LEU A 155 -6.22 4.63 -15.69
N GLU A 156 -6.76 5.84 -15.88
CA GLU A 156 -7.44 6.22 -17.12
C GLU A 156 -6.50 6.72 -18.22
N THR A 157 -5.43 7.43 -17.83
CA THR A 157 -4.59 8.16 -18.78
C THR A 157 -3.13 7.77 -18.77
N GLY A 158 -2.71 6.92 -17.83
CA GLY A 158 -1.30 6.61 -17.56
C GLY A 158 -0.51 7.79 -16.97
N LYS A 159 -1.19 8.86 -16.54
CA LYS A 159 -0.55 10.08 -16.03
C LYS A 159 -1.14 10.49 -14.70
N VAL A 160 -0.28 10.96 -13.79
CA VAL A 160 -0.72 11.62 -12.55
C VAL A 160 -0.52 13.12 -12.71
N PRO A 161 -1.54 13.96 -12.47
CA PRO A 161 -1.37 15.40 -12.44
C PRO A 161 -0.34 15.75 -11.35
N ILE A 162 0.77 16.35 -11.74
CA ILE A 162 1.77 16.83 -10.78
C ILE A 162 1.22 18.12 -10.18
N TRP A 163 0.44 17.98 -9.11
CA TRP A 163 0.16 19.14 -8.28
C TRP A 163 1.48 19.57 -7.65
N LYS A 164 1.81 20.87 -7.81
CA LYS A 164 2.97 21.48 -7.15
C LYS A 164 2.74 21.45 -5.63
N GLN A 165 2.85 20.30 -5.00
CA GLN A 165 2.88 20.20 -3.56
C GLN A 165 4.31 20.45 -3.09
N LYS A 166 4.50 21.51 -2.32
CA LYS A 166 5.67 21.64 -1.46
C LYS A 166 5.63 20.42 -0.52
N VAL A 167 6.51 19.46 -0.77
CA VAL A 167 6.77 18.38 0.17
C VAL A 167 7.50 19.01 1.35
N PRO A 168 6.97 18.96 2.57
CA PRO A 168 7.68 19.46 3.74
C PRO A 168 8.95 18.66 4.03
#